data_58769b40ebbd44f12aa9459be326579d
#
_entry.id   58769b40ebbd44f12aa9459be326579d
#
_cell.length_a   1.000
_cell.length_b   1.000
_cell.length_c   1.000
_cell.angle_alpha   90.00
_cell.angle_beta   90.00
_cell.angle_gamma   90.00
#
_symmetry.space_group_name_H-M   'P 1'
#
loop_
_entity.id
_entity.type
_entity.pdbx_description
1 polymer ?
#
loop_
_entity_poly.entity_id
_entity_poly.type
_entity_poly.pdbx_seq_one_letter_code
_entity_poly.pdbx_strand_id
1 'polypeptide(L)'
;MVNKNEMPMYIGTKLMQAAPMSRGEYNAYRGWQVPANENPADEGYLVWCQPDGYESWRPKEVFESAYRQVDGLSFGLALEAMKQGRRVTRRGWNGRGMYIFLADTVDLHTMADLSELYDEVEGLPCIVMRNAQRKLVPGWLASQTDMLADDWMLLPDCGMMSWPQAEEAIKEGKAVCRTADGWEGVHFVGLIEEPEELAGKVCMVTRDGTIHPDWQPSPDDLTGSDWFEVYLPGKEN
;
A
#
# COMPACT_ATOMS: atom_id res chain seq x y z
N MET A 1 -22.03 11.52 35.69
CA MET A 1 -20.71 10.88 35.42
C MET A 1 -20.96 9.69 34.55
N VAL A 2 -20.16 9.50 33.48
CA VAL A 2 -20.28 8.31 32.63
C VAL A 2 -19.68 7.11 33.38
N ASN A 3 -20.43 6.01 33.48
CA ASN A 3 -19.94 4.76 34.08
C ASN A 3 -19.05 4.04 33.09
N LYS A 4 -17.74 3.96 33.35
CA LYS A 4 -16.75 3.32 32.46
C LYS A 4 -17.05 1.85 32.20
N ASN A 5 -17.69 1.13 33.14
CA ASN A 5 -18.02 -0.29 32.99
C ASN A 5 -19.22 -0.54 32.07
N GLU A 6 -19.97 0.50 31.72
CA GLU A 6 -21.12 0.45 30.81
C GLU A 6 -20.78 1.00 29.42
N MET A 7 -19.53 1.44 29.20
CA MET A 7 -19.11 1.91 27.89
C MET A 7 -18.95 0.73 26.93
N PRO A 8 -19.51 0.83 25.70
CA PRO A 8 -19.29 -0.18 24.67
C PRO A 8 -17.79 -0.21 24.26
N MET A 9 -17.32 -1.38 23.91
CA MET A 9 -15.97 -1.56 23.36
C MET A 9 -15.99 -1.32 21.83
N TYR A 10 -14.91 -0.74 21.32
CA TYR A 10 -14.71 -0.49 19.90
C TYR A 10 -13.34 -1.01 19.47
N ILE A 11 -13.24 -1.50 18.24
CA ILE A 11 -11.98 -1.85 17.57
C ILE A 11 -11.73 -0.87 16.42
N GLY A 12 -10.50 -0.38 16.30
CA GLY A 12 -10.15 0.57 15.25
C GLY A 12 -9.82 -0.13 13.93
N THR A 13 -10.32 0.44 12.84
CA THR A 13 -10.09 -0.06 11.46
C THR A 13 -9.55 1.04 10.53
N LYS A 14 -9.13 2.19 11.09
CA LYS A 14 -8.72 3.36 10.30
C LYS A 14 -7.29 3.18 9.79
N LEU A 15 -7.09 3.36 8.47
CA LEU A 15 -5.78 3.57 7.88
C LEU A 15 -5.25 4.96 8.23
N MET A 16 -3.96 5.07 8.55
CA MET A 16 -3.29 6.33 8.85
C MET A 16 -1.82 6.25 8.45
N GLN A 17 -1.20 7.40 8.29
CA GLN A 17 0.23 7.51 8.11
C GLN A 17 0.88 7.85 9.45
N ALA A 18 2.04 7.30 9.72
CA ALA A 18 2.80 7.60 10.93
C ALA A 18 4.30 7.49 10.66
N ALA A 19 5.06 8.37 11.31
CA ALA A 19 6.51 8.36 11.29
C ALA A 19 7.06 8.33 12.73
N PRO A 20 8.14 7.57 13.00
CA PRO A 20 8.82 7.63 14.30
C PRO A 20 9.24 9.07 14.61
N MET A 21 8.94 9.55 15.80
CA MET A 21 9.26 10.90 16.25
C MET A 21 9.23 10.95 17.77
N SER A 22 10.29 11.45 18.39
CA SER A 22 10.33 11.64 19.85
C SER A 22 9.37 12.74 20.31
N ARG A 23 9.06 12.76 21.59
CA ARG A 23 8.22 13.80 22.18
C ARG A 23 8.81 15.21 21.97
N GLY A 24 10.13 15.33 22.10
CA GLY A 24 10.85 16.59 21.91
C GLY A 24 10.81 17.08 20.47
N GLU A 25 11.04 16.19 19.50
CA GLU A 25 10.96 16.52 18.08
C GLU A 25 9.54 16.94 17.68
N TYR A 26 8.50 16.24 18.18
CA TYR A 26 7.12 16.62 17.92
C TYR A 26 6.79 18.01 18.47
N ASN A 27 7.20 18.33 19.71
CA ASN A 27 6.98 19.65 20.27
C ASN A 27 7.73 20.73 19.47
N ALA A 28 8.96 20.47 19.05
CA ALA A 28 9.71 21.37 18.19
C ALA A 28 9.03 21.58 16.83
N TYR A 29 8.55 20.51 16.20
CA TYR A 29 7.76 20.55 14.97
C TYR A 29 6.50 21.42 15.11
N ARG A 30 5.81 21.33 16.25
CA ARG A 30 4.61 22.14 16.55
C ARG A 30 4.92 23.55 17.02
N GLY A 31 6.18 23.90 17.26
CA GLY A 31 6.60 25.17 17.86
C GLY A 31 6.23 25.28 19.36
N TRP A 32 6.08 24.15 20.05
CA TRP A 32 5.70 24.10 21.46
C TRP A 32 6.93 23.83 22.35
N GLN A 33 6.86 24.32 23.58
CA GLN A 33 7.81 23.91 24.61
C GLN A 33 7.40 22.56 25.21
N VAL A 34 8.37 21.71 25.50
CA VAL A 34 8.12 20.45 26.21
C VAL A 34 7.71 20.79 27.65
N PRO A 35 6.53 20.34 28.13
CA PRO A 35 6.12 20.52 29.51
C PRO A 35 7.15 19.91 30.49
N ALA A 36 7.32 20.54 31.66
CA ALA A 36 8.33 20.09 32.63
C ALA A 36 8.10 18.68 33.20
N ASN A 37 6.89 18.15 33.05
CA ASN A 37 6.49 16.80 33.48
C ASN A 37 6.56 15.76 32.35
N GLU A 38 7.06 16.13 31.16
CA GLU A 38 7.24 15.23 30.02
C GLU A 38 8.74 15.09 29.72
N ASN A 39 9.14 13.89 29.25
CA ASN A 39 10.51 13.64 28.84
C ASN A 39 10.65 13.83 27.32
N PRO A 40 11.47 14.77 26.83
CA PRO A 40 11.64 14.98 25.39
C PRO A 40 12.25 13.79 24.65
N ALA A 41 12.89 12.85 25.35
CA ALA A 41 13.44 11.64 24.78
C ALA A 41 12.43 10.47 24.64
N ASP A 42 11.21 10.66 25.11
CA ASP A 42 10.18 9.61 24.96
C ASP A 42 9.94 9.30 23.48
N GLU A 43 10.13 8.02 23.12
CA GLU A 43 9.88 7.54 21.77
C GLU A 43 8.39 7.49 21.46
N GLY A 44 8.02 7.81 20.23
CA GLY A 44 6.64 7.80 19.77
C GLY A 44 6.54 7.94 18.27
N TYR A 45 5.36 8.33 17.83
CA TYR A 45 5.02 8.52 16.43
C TYR A 45 4.26 9.81 16.22
N LEU A 46 4.67 10.60 15.22
CA LEU A 46 3.78 11.55 14.57
C LEU A 46 2.75 10.75 13.79
N VAL A 47 1.48 10.97 14.06
CA VAL A 47 0.36 10.31 13.37
C VAL A 47 -0.40 11.35 12.58
N TRP A 48 -0.59 11.07 11.30
CA TRP A 48 -1.37 11.90 10.39
C TRP A 48 -2.59 11.13 9.87
N CYS A 49 -3.77 11.71 10.09
CA CYS A 49 -5.04 11.11 9.72
C CYS A 49 -5.62 11.80 8.48
N GLN A 50 -5.86 11.04 7.41
CA GLN A 50 -6.64 11.50 6.26
C GLN A 50 -8.13 11.18 6.46
N PRO A 51 -9.07 11.98 5.88
CA PRO A 51 -8.87 13.19 5.05
C PRO A 51 -8.71 14.47 5.87
N ASP A 52 -8.88 14.41 7.19
CA ASP A 52 -9.03 15.60 8.04
C ASP A 52 -7.71 16.36 8.26
N GLY A 53 -6.58 15.78 7.85
CA GLY A 53 -5.26 16.37 8.06
C GLY A 53 -4.86 16.52 9.53
N TYR A 54 -5.57 15.80 10.44
CA TYR A 54 -5.31 15.91 11.87
C TYR A 54 -4.00 15.22 12.23
N GLU A 55 -3.12 15.96 12.88
CA GLU A 55 -1.84 15.50 13.38
C GLU A 55 -1.85 15.32 14.89
N SER A 56 -1.27 14.25 15.37
CA SER A 56 -1.10 13.98 16.79
C SER A 56 0.18 13.19 17.05
N TRP A 57 0.69 13.25 18.27
CA TRP A 57 1.75 12.39 18.73
C TRP A 57 1.20 11.29 19.63
N ARG A 58 1.75 10.08 19.49
CA ARG A 58 1.40 8.94 20.34
C ARG A 58 2.65 8.27 20.86
N PRO A 59 2.70 7.88 22.16
CA PRO A 59 3.78 7.08 22.69
C PRO A 59 3.94 5.77 21.91
N LYS A 60 5.16 5.31 21.70
CA LYS A 60 5.52 4.12 20.91
C LYS A 60 4.71 2.89 21.32
N GLU A 61 4.72 2.53 22.60
CA GLU A 61 4.01 1.34 23.08
C GLU A 61 2.49 1.42 22.82
N VAL A 62 1.91 2.59 23.01
CA VAL A 62 0.48 2.81 22.75
C VAL A 62 0.17 2.68 21.26
N PHE A 63 1.02 3.25 20.41
CA PHE A 63 0.84 3.17 18.96
C PHE A 63 1.01 1.73 18.46
N GLU A 64 2.11 1.08 18.77
CA GLU A 64 2.43 -0.28 18.31
C GLU A 64 1.47 -1.36 18.85
N SER A 65 0.83 -1.10 19.99
CA SER A 65 -0.22 -1.99 20.49
C SER A 65 -1.50 -1.95 19.67
N ALA A 66 -1.82 -0.79 19.07
CA ALA A 66 -3.07 -0.54 18.36
C ALA A 66 -2.95 -0.67 16.83
N TYR A 67 -1.76 -0.45 16.27
CA TYR A 67 -1.55 -0.39 14.82
C TYR A 67 -0.49 -1.39 14.36
N ARG A 68 -0.62 -1.82 13.12
CA ARG A 68 0.35 -2.68 12.42
C ARG A 68 0.76 -2.01 11.13
N GLN A 69 2.00 -2.20 10.73
CA GLN A 69 2.45 -1.80 9.40
C GLN A 69 1.67 -2.56 8.34
N VAL A 70 1.46 -1.90 7.20
CA VAL A 70 0.63 -2.43 6.11
C VAL A 70 1.29 -3.57 5.31
N ASP A 71 2.47 -4.01 5.72
CA ASP A 71 3.24 -5.14 5.17
C ASP A 71 3.23 -6.39 6.07
N GLY A 72 2.45 -6.38 7.16
CA GLY A 72 2.31 -7.46 8.13
C GLY A 72 0.92 -7.49 8.75
N LEU A 73 -0.12 -7.45 7.92
CA LEU A 73 -1.52 -7.41 8.37
C LEU A 73 -2.04 -8.82 8.63
N SER A 74 -2.97 -8.94 9.59
CA SER A 74 -3.84 -10.10 9.67
C SER A 74 -4.89 -10.08 8.55
N PHE A 75 -5.52 -11.23 8.24
CA PHE A 75 -6.58 -11.30 7.24
C PHE A 75 -7.75 -10.36 7.56
N GLY A 76 -8.10 -10.19 8.82
CA GLY A 76 -9.15 -9.25 9.23
C GLY A 76 -8.84 -7.80 8.83
N LEU A 77 -7.60 -7.36 9.03
CA LEU A 77 -7.16 -6.01 8.61
C LEU A 77 -7.06 -5.90 7.08
N ALA A 78 -6.62 -6.96 6.41
CA ALA A 78 -6.62 -7.02 4.94
C ALA A 78 -8.05 -6.90 4.37
N LEU A 79 -9.03 -7.54 4.99
CA LEU A 79 -10.44 -7.45 4.61
C LEU A 79 -10.98 -6.03 4.80
N GLU A 80 -10.65 -5.37 5.92
CA GLU A 80 -11.05 -3.97 6.13
C GLU A 80 -10.40 -3.03 5.11
N ALA A 81 -9.16 -3.29 4.73
CA ALA A 81 -8.51 -2.55 3.65
C ALA A 81 -9.23 -2.75 2.30
N MET A 82 -9.63 -3.99 1.96
CA MET A 82 -10.38 -4.26 0.73
C MET A 82 -11.75 -3.54 0.72
N LYS A 83 -12.44 -3.45 1.85
CA LYS A 83 -13.69 -2.67 1.98
C LYS A 83 -13.48 -1.17 1.73
N GLN A 84 -12.27 -0.67 1.89
CA GLN A 84 -11.86 0.70 1.57
C GLN A 84 -11.33 0.83 0.12
N GLY A 85 -11.58 -0.15 -0.75
CA GLY A 85 -11.16 -0.16 -2.14
C GLY A 85 -9.70 -0.54 -2.37
N ARG A 86 -8.99 -1.01 -1.33
CA ARG A 86 -7.58 -1.37 -1.43
C ARG A 86 -7.38 -2.78 -1.98
N ARG A 87 -6.23 -3.00 -2.62
CA ARG A 87 -5.78 -4.32 -3.03
C ARG A 87 -4.80 -4.86 -2.00
N VAL A 88 -4.90 -6.15 -1.71
CA VAL A 88 -4.01 -6.82 -0.74
C VAL A 88 -3.42 -8.09 -1.33
N THR A 89 -2.24 -8.43 -0.89
CA THR A 89 -1.53 -9.65 -1.28
C THR A 89 -0.95 -10.34 -0.04
N ARG A 90 -0.45 -11.55 -0.20
CA ARG A 90 0.29 -12.26 0.84
C ARG A 90 1.74 -12.50 0.41
N ARG A 91 2.66 -12.28 1.34
CA ARG A 91 4.09 -12.61 1.14
C ARG A 91 4.29 -14.13 0.93
N GLY A 92 3.50 -14.96 1.60
CA GLY A 92 3.56 -16.42 1.53
C GLY A 92 2.94 -17.03 0.27
N TRP A 93 2.35 -16.25 -0.62
CA TRP A 93 1.82 -16.82 -1.87
C TRP A 93 2.94 -17.12 -2.87
N ASN A 94 2.85 -18.32 -3.50
CA ASN A 94 3.88 -18.80 -4.43
C ASN A 94 3.85 -18.11 -5.80
N GLY A 95 2.74 -17.47 -6.16
CA GLY A 95 2.56 -16.81 -7.45
C GLY A 95 2.97 -15.34 -7.41
N ARG A 96 3.70 -14.89 -8.42
CA ARG A 96 4.08 -13.48 -8.55
C ARG A 96 2.89 -12.63 -8.96
N GLY A 97 2.79 -11.43 -8.38
CA GLY A 97 1.77 -10.46 -8.75
C GLY A 97 0.34 -10.89 -8.44
N MET A 98 0.16 -11.90 -7.59
CA MET A 98 -1.14 -12.28 -7.08
C MET A 98 -1.64 -11.23 -6.08
N TYR A 99 -2.90 -10.88 -6.17
CA TYR A 99 -3.57 -10.04 -5.19
C TYR A 99 -5.07 -10.31 -5.18
N ILE A 100 -5.72 -9.86 -4.13
CA ILE A 100 -7.17 -9.86 -4.02
C ILE A 100 -7.69 -8.46 -3.76
N PHE A 101 -8.93 -8.24 -4.16
CA PHE A 101 -9.67 -7.00 -3.92
C PHE A 101 -11.16 -7.29 -3.85
N LEU A 102 -11.92 -6.38 -3.27
CA LEU A 102 -13.37 -6.44 -3.27
C LEU A 102 -13.88 -5.77 -4.54
N ALA A 103 -14.59 -6.52 -5.38
CA ALA A 103 -15.26 -6.00 -6.56
C ALA A 103 -16.74 -5.79 -6.23
N ASP A 104 -17.29 -4.66 -6.64
CA ASP A 104 -18.72 -4.41 -6.62
C ASP A 104 -19.40 -4.95 -7.88
N THR A 105 -20.70 -4.74 -7.98
CA THR A 105 -21.51 -5.21 -9.11
C THR A 105 -21.07 -4.60 -10.44
N VAL A 106 -20.72 -3.33 -10.45
CA VAL A 106 -20.31 -2.61 -11.67
C VAL A 106 -18.97 -3.14 -12.17
N ASP A 107 -18.02 -3.37 -11.24
CA ASP A 107 -16.73 -3.98 -11.57
C ASP A 107 -16.90 -5.37 -12.18
N LEU A 108 -17.79 -6.20 -11.62
CA LEU A 108 -18.04 -7.56 -12.11
C LEU A 108 -18.69 -7.56 -13.50
N HIS A 109 -19.62 -6.66 -13.77
CA HIS A 109 -20.24 -6.51 -15.09
C HIS A 109 -19.20 -6.08 -16.14
N THR A 110 -18.35 -5.13 -15.80
CA THR A 110 -17.27 -4.66 -16.68
C THR A 110 -16.24 -5.76 -16.97
N MET A 111 -15.88 -6.56 -15.95
CA MET A 111 -14.93 -7.66 -16.13
C MET A 111 -15.45 -8.82 -16.98
N ALA A 112 -16.76 -9.06 -16.96
CA ALA A 112 -17.36 -10.23 -17.61
C ALA A 112 -17.97 -9.92 -18.98
N ASP A 113 -17.96 -8.64 -19.41
CA ASP A 113 -18.66 -8.18 -20.63
C ASP A 113 -20.15 -8.63 -20.69
N LEU A 114 -20.76 -8.69 -19.50
CA LEU A 114 -22.12 -9.19 -19.30
C LEU A 114 -23.17 -8.08 -19.43
N SER A 115 -22.78 -6.89 -19.86
CA SER A 115 -23.65 -5.71 -19.97
C SER A 115 -24.87 -5.93 -20.89
N GLU A 116 -24.77 -6.86 -21.85
CA GLU A 116 -25.89 -7.17 -22.75
C GLU A 116 -26.88 -8.24 -22.19
N LEU A 117 -26.52 -8.94 -21.12
CA LEU A 117 -27.29 -10.09 -20.62
C LEU A 117 -28.08 -9.80 -19.34
N TYR A 118 -27.75 -8.74 -18.59
CA TYR A 118 -28.31 -8.51 -17.25
C TYR A 118 -28.57 -7.02 -16.99
N ASP A 119 -29.64 -6.49 -17.53
CA ASP A 119 -30.06 -5.09 -17.30
C ASP A 119 -30.56 -4.81 -15.87
N GLU A 120 -30.80 -5.82 -15.02
CA GLU A 120 -31.43 -5.64 -13.70
C GLU A 120 -30.92 -6.58 -12.59
N VAL A 121 -29.74 -7.19 -12.69
CA VAL A 121 -29.24 -8.04 -11.62
C VAL A 121 -28.32 -7.23 -10.67
N GLU A 122 -28.84 -6.91 -9.48
CA GLU A 122 -27.99 -6.51 -8.37
C GLU A 122 -27.10 -7.69 -7.93
N GLY A 123 -25.84 -7.69 -8.36
CA GLY A 123 -24.85 -8.64 -7.87
C GLY A 123 -24.38 -8.28 -6.46
N LEU A 124 -24.06 -9.29 -5.66
CA LEU A 124 -23.40 -9.07 -4.38
C LEU A 124 -21.89 -8.81 -4.60
N PRO A 125 -21.28 -7.91 -3.84
CA PRO A 125 -19.84 -7.75 -3.86
C PRO A 125 -19.14 -9.07 -3.59
N CYS A 126 -18.07 -9.37 -4.33
CA CYS A 126 -17.28 -10.57 -4.09
C CYS A 126 -15.77 -10.27 -4.08
N ILE A 127 -15.01 -11.13 -3.42
CA ILE A 127 -13.56 -11.06 -3.47
C ILE A 127 -13.11 -11.66 -4.81
N VAL A 128 -12.36 -10.87 -5.57
CA VAL A 128 -11.74 -11.26 -6.83
C VAL A 128 -10.24 -11.46 -6.60
N MET A 129 -9.70 -12.56 -7.10
CA MET A 129 -8.27 -12.82 -7.11
C MET A 129 -7.70 -12.57 -8.50
N ARG A 130 -6.61 -11.79 -8.59
CA ARG A 130 -5.70 -11.87 -9.72
C ARG A 130 -4.69 -12.99 -9.46
N ASN A 131 -4.77 -14.07 -10.24
CA ASN A 131 -3.91 -15.23 -10.06
C ASN A 131 -2.51 -15.03 -10.68
N ALA A 132 -1.63 -16.04 -10.52
CA ALA A 132 -0.28 -16.02 -11.06
C ALA A 132 -0.21 -15.95 -12.61
N GLN A 133 -1.27 -16.39 -13.31
CA GLN A 133 -1.44 -16.26 -14.76
C GLN A 133 -2.08 -14.92 -15.15
N ARG A 134 -2.14 -13.96 -14.22
CA ARG A 134 -2.72 -12.62 -14.40
C ARG A 134 -4.20 -12.60 -14.78
N LYS A 135 -4.92 -13.71 -14.56
CA LYS A 135 -6.36 -13.80 -14.80
C LYS A 135 -7.11 -13.41 -13.54
N LEU A 136 -8.23 -12.72 -13.71
CA LEU A 136 -9.16 -12.41 -12.63
C LEU A 136 -10.07 -13.61 -12.37
N VAL A 137 -10.21 -13.98 -11.11
CA VAL A 137 -11.01 -15.11 -10.65
C VAL A 137 -12.00 -14.58 -9.61
N PRO A 138 -13.25 -14.28 -9.99
CA PRO A 138 -14.29 -13.88 -9.05
C PRO A 138 -14.66 -15.02 -8.10
N GLY A 139 -15.07 -14.67 -6.88
CA GLY A 139 -15.51 -15.64 -5.89
C GLY A 139 -14.35 -16.39 -5.19
N TRP A 140 -13.17 -15.76 -5.05
CA TRP A 140 -12.07 -16.34 -4.31
C TRP A 140 -12.46 -16.63 -2.85
N LEU A 141 -12.11 -17.83 -2.37
CA LEU A 141 -12.36 -18.27 -1.00
C LEU A 141 -11.02 -18.33 -0.23
N ALA A 142 -10.99 -17.69 0.94
CA ALA A 142 -9.83 -17.77 1.82
C ALA A 142 -9.69 -19.19 2.41
N SER A 143 -8.51 -19.78 2.28
CA SER A 143 -8.16 -20.98 3.02
C SER A 143 -7.93 -20.65 4.50
N GLN A 144 -7.91 -21.66 5.38
CA GLN A 144 -7.52 -21.45 6.77
C GLN A 144 -6.10 -20.88 6.88
N THR A 145 -5.20 -21.30 6.00
CA THR A 145 -3.84 -20.75 5.94
C THR A 145 -3.85 -19.26 5.59
N ASP A 146 -4.76 -18.81 4.73
CA ASP A 146 -4.92 -17.40 4.40
C ASP A 146 -5.52 -16.60 5.57
N MET A 147 -6.56 -17.16 6.21
CA MET A 147 -7.24 -16.51 7.33
C MET A 147 -6.38 -16.34 8.58
N LEU A 148 -5.48 -17.30 8.85
CA LEU A 148 -4.62 -17.33 10.04
C LEU A 148 -3.25 -16.66 9.79
N ALA A 149 -3.00 -16.16 8.60
CA ALA A 149 -1.74 -15.52 8.27
C ALA A 149 -1.65 -14.08 8.76
N ASP A 150 -0.43 -13.68 9.16
CA ASP A 150 -0.07 -12.31 9.55
C ASP A 150 0.96 -11.70 8.57
N ASP A 151 0.95 -12.16 7.31
CA ASP A 151 1.84 -11.73 6.25
C ASP A 151 1.10 -11.03 5.10
N TRP A 152 -0.11 -10.58 5.36
CA TRP A 152 -0.86 -9.77 4.41
C TRP A 152 -0.23 -8.40 4.24
N MET A 153 -0.22 -7.92 3.02
CA MET A 153 0.35 -6.63 2.66
C MET A 153 -0.66 -5.82 1.87
N LEU A 154 -0.72 -4.54 2.19
CA LEU A 154 -1.43 -3.58 1.36
C LEU A 154 -0.59 -3.35 0.11
N LEU A 155 -1.19 -3.51 -1.05
CA LEU A 155 -0.57 -2.99 -2.26
C LEU A 155 -0.72 -1.48 -2.28
N PRO A 156 0.30 -0.74 -2.74
CA PRO A 156 0.19 0.69 -2.92
C PRO A 156 -1.07 1.04 -3.70
N ASP A 157 -1.65 2.21 -3.45
CA ASP A 157 -2.73 2.77 -4.26
C ASP A 157 -2.19 3.15 -5.64
N CYS A 158 -1.95 2.13 -6.39
CA CYS A 158 -1.66 2.31 -7.78
C CYS A 158 -2.98 2.20 -8.53
N GLY A 159 -3.63 3.31 -8.73
CA GLY A 159 -4.30 3.44 -9.99
C GLY A 159 -3.28 3.00 -11.04
N MET A 160 -3.64 2.02 -11.90
CA MET A 160 -2.76 1.69 -13.00
C MET A 160 -2.46 2.97 -13.74
N MET A 161 -1.19 3.35 -13.76
CA MET A 161 -0.74 4.59 -14.38
C MET A 161 -0.40 4.33 -15.85
N SER A 162 -0.70 5.27 -16.70
CA SER A 162 -0.09 5.36 -18.02
C SER A 162 1.38 5.73 -17.88
N TRP A 163 2.19 5.49 -18.91
CA TRP A 163 3.61 5.90 -18.88
C TRP A 163 3.81 7.39 -18.51
N PRO A 164 3.07 8.37 -19.07
CA PRO A 164 3.24 9.77 -18.66
C PRO A 164 3.03 10.02 -17.17
N GLN A 165 2.11 9.30 -16.53
CA GLN A 165 1.89 9.38 -15.08
C GLN A 165 3.02 8.70 -14.30
N ALA A 166 3.52 7.55 -14.77
CA ALA A 166 4.65 6.86 -14.19
C ALA A 166 5.95 7.69 -14.31
N GLU A 167 6.18 8.32 -15.45
CA GLU A 167 7.30 9.22 -15.65
C GLU A 167 7.26 10.43 -14.71
N GLU A 168 6.09 11.00 -14.46
CA GLU A 168 5.93 12.09 -13.49
C GLU A 168 6.20 11.60 -12.06
N ALA A 169 5.69 10.43 -11.69
CA ALA A 169 5.98 9.82 -10.40
C ALA A 169 7.50 9.58 -10.19
N ILE A 170 8.23 9.16 -11.24
CA ILE A 170 9.69 9.02 -11.18
C ILE A 170 10.35 10.39 -10.95
N LYS A 171 9.91 11.45 -11.61
CA LYS A 171 10.44 12.82 -11.41
C LYS A 171 10.19 13.33 -9.99
N GLU A 172 9.09 12.91 -9.36
CA GLU A 172 8.79 13.16 -7.95
C GLU A 172 9.64 12.30 -6.98
N GLY A 173 10.55 11.47 -7.46
CA GLY A 173 11.41 10.62 -6.65
C GLY A 173 10.80 9.26 -6.28
N LYS A 174 9.62 8.94 -6.81
CA LYS A 174 8.96 7.66 -6.56
C LYS A 174 9.55 6.56 -7.44
N ALA A 175 9.44 5.32 -6.98
CA ALA A 175 9.78 4.13 -7.75
C ALA A 175 8.53 3.55 -8.40
N VAL A 176 8.64 3.08 -9.64
CA VAL A 176 7.52 2.48 -10.39
C VAL A 176 7.89 1.12 -10.95
N CYS A 177 6.90 0.29 -11.22
CA CYS A 177 7.08 -0.99 -11.90
C CYS A 177 5.86 -1.26 -12.79
N ARG A 178 5.95 -2.28 -13.66
CA ARG A 178 4.85 -2.75 -14.50
C ARG A 178 4.39 -4.14 -14.12
N THR A 179 3.14 -4.45 -14.48
CA THR A 179 2.62 -5.83 -14.43
C THR A 179 2.75 -6.59 -15.76
N ALA A 180 3.28 -5.96 -16.82
CA ALA A 180 3.47 -6.55 -18.15
C ALA A 180 4.42 -7.76 -18.16
N ASP A 181 4.32 -8.58 -19.19
CA ASP A 181 5.24 -9.70 -19.42
C ASP A 181 6.66 -9.18 -19.67
N GLY A 182 7.65 -9.88 -19.15
CA GLY A 182 9.04 -9.46 -19.19
C GLY A 182 9.50 -8.59 -18.02
N TRP A 183 8.55 -8.17 -17.14
CA TRP A 183 8.85 -7.38 -15.94
C TRP A 183 8.95 -8.21 -14.65
N GLU A 184 8.91 -9.55 -14.74
CA GLU A 184 8.92 -10.44 -13.56
C GLU A 184 10.21 -10.36 -12.75
N GLY A 185 11.32 -10.07 -13.41
CA GLY A 185 12.65 -9.90 -12.79
C GLY A 185 12.92 -8.49 -12.30
N VAL A 186 12.10 -7.50 -12.69
CA VAL A 186 12.29 -6.09 -12.31
C VAL A 186 11.75 -5.86 -10.91
N HIS A 187 12.53 -5.12 -10.10
CA HIS A 187 12.09 -4.64 -8.80
C HIS A 187 11.40 -3.29 -8.96
N PHE A 188 12.09 -2.33 -9.58
CA PHE A 188 11.52 -1.01 -9.88
C PHE A 188 12.32 -0.26 -10.97
N VAL A 189 11.73 0.83 -11.46
CA VAL A 189 12.39 1.90 -12.19
C VAL A 189 12.24 3.19 -11.39
N GLY A 190 13.31 3.94 -11.20
CA GLY A 190 13.28 5.16 -10.41
C GLY A 190 14.62 5.87 -10.38
N LEU A 191 14.68 6.99 -9.68
CA LEU A 191 15.92 7.70 -9.42
C LEU A 191 16.77 6.93 -8.41
N ILE A 192 18.06 6.77 -8.73
CA ILE A 192 19.03 6.11 -7.85
C ILE A 192 19.84 7.18 -7.12
N GLU A 193 20.13 6.95 -5.84
CA GLU A 193 20.97 7.80 -5.01
C GLU A 193 22.35 7.19 -4.79
N GLU A 194 22.44 5.86 -4.77
CA GLU A 194 23.68 5.10 -4.64
C GLU A 194 23.78 4.04 -5.76
N PRO A 195 24.97 3.80 -6.34
CA PRO A 195 26.23 4.52 -6.08
C PRO A 195 26.25 5.95 -6.63
N GLU A 196 27.12 6.81 -6.09
CA GLU A 196 27.20 8.25 -6.39
C GLU A 196 27.31 8.56 -7.90
N GLU A 197 27.98 7.68 -8.68
CA GLU A 197 28.10 7.84 -10.14
C GLU A 197 26.75 7.75 -10.87
N LEU A 198 25.75 7.16 -10.23
CA LEU A 198 24.40 7.00 -10.78
C LEU A 198 23.37 7.93 -10.12
N ALA A 199 23.78 8.72 -9.14
CA ALA A 199 22.89 9.61 -8.41
C ALA A 199 22.12 10.54 -9.36
N GLY A 200 20.80 10.59 -9.19
CA GLY A 200 19.91 11.38 -10.02
C GLY A 200 19.63 10.82 -11.41
N LYS A 201 20.10 9.62 -11.74
CA LYS A 201 19.74 8.93 -13.00
C LYS A 201 18.55 8.01 -12.78
N VAL A 202 17.70 7.93 -13.79
CA VAL A 202 16.62 6.93 -13.85
C VAL A 202 17.24 5.60 -14.25
N CYS A 203 17.14 4.62 -13.36
CA CYS A 203 17.67 3.28 -13.59
C CYS A 203 16.56 2.24 -13.39
N MET A 204 16.68 1.11 -14.10
CA MET A 204 15.92 -0.08 -13.76
C MET A 204 16.73 -0.89 -12.76
N VAL A 205 16.10 -1.35 -11.70
CA VAL A 205 16.70 -2.23 -10.69
C VAL A 205 15.97 -3.57 -10.72
N THR A 206 16.73 -4.64 -10.87
CA THR A 206 16.19 -6.00 -10.84
C THR A 206 16.14 -6.53 -9.42
N ARG A 207 15.40 -7.62 -9.20
CA ARG A 207 15.18 -8.19 -7.85
C ARG A 207 16.43 -8.83 -7.24
N ASP A 208 17.43 -9.16 -8.05
CA ASP A 208 18.74 -9.62 -7.59
C ASP A 208 19.69 -8.45 -7.25
N GLY A 209 19.21 -7.21 -7.37
CA GLY A 209 19.96 -6.00 -7.05
C GLY A 209 20.78 -5.46 -8.22
N THR A 210 20.70 -6.03 -9.42
CA THR A 210 21.41 -5.50 -10.59
C THR A 210 20.79 -4.18 -11.03
N ILE A 211 21.64 -3.15 -11.24
CA ILE A 211 21.24 -1.81 -11.68
C ILE A 211 21.54 -1.67 -13.17
N HIS A 212 20.56 -1.22 -13.94
CA HIS A 212 20.65 -0.94 -15.37
C HIS A 212 20.53 0.57 -15.61
N PRO A 213 21.64 1.32 -15.66
CA PRO A 213 21.63 2.79 -15.73
C PRO A 213 21.23 3.34 -17.10
N ASP A 214 21.33 2.52 -18.14
CA ASP A 214 21.02 2.90 -19.52
C ASP A 214 19.62 2.40 -19.96
N TRP A 215 18.78 2.04 -18.99
CA TRP A 215 17.42 1.59 -19.30
C TRP A 215 16.60 2.70 -19.97
N GLN A 216 15.92 2.35 -21.03
CA GLN A 216 14.96 3.21 -21.72
C GLN A 216 13.64 2.46 -21.89
N PRO A 217 12.50 3.14 -21.77
CA PRO A 217 11.20 2.51 -21.98
C PRO A 217 11.09 2.02 -23.43
N SER A 218 10.68 0.79 -23.61
CA SER A 218 10.35 0.20 -24.91
C SER A 218 9.04 0.84 -25.47
N PRO A 219 8.71 0.66 -26.74
CA PRO A 219 7.43 1.10 -27.28
C PRO A 219 6.21 0.53 -26.53
N ASP A 220 6.32 -0.70 -26.01
CA ASP A 220 5.29 -1.34 -25.20
C ASP A 220 5.17 -0.67 -23.82
N ASP A 221 6.29 -0.26 -23.23
CA ASP A 221 6.32 0.48 -21.97
C ASP A 221 5.65 1.86 -22.10
N LEU A 222 5.91 2.54 -23.24
CA LEU A 222 5.35 3.87 -23.51
C LEU A 222 3.82 3.86 -23.70
N THR A 223 3.27 2.74 -24.17
CA THR A 223 1.82 2.56 -24.39
C THR A 223 1.12 1.84 -23.24
N GLY A 224 1.90 1.30 -22.31
CA GLY A 224 1.38 0.57 -21.14
C GLY A 224 0.57 1.46 -20.21
N SER A 225 -0.54 0.91 -19.72
CA SER A 225 -1.39 1.52 -18.70
C SER A 225 -1.40 0.72 -17.39
N ASP A 226 -0.40 -0.10 -17.20
CA ASP A 226 -0.26 -1.06 -16.10
C ASP A 226 0.92 -0.74 -15.17
N TRP A 227 1.37 0.52 -15.19
CA TRP A 227 2.40 1.03 -14.29
C TRP A 227 1.85 1.22 -12.88
N PHE A 228 2.68 1.03 -11.86
CA PHE A 228 2.31 1.24 -10.46
C PHE A 228 3.51 1.70 -9.64
N GLU A 229 3.26 2.44 -8.57
CA GLU A 229 4.28 2.83 -7.60
C GLU A 229 4.73 1.62 -6.78
N VAL A 230 6.03 1.56 -6.50
CA VAL A 230 6.66 0.54 -5.64
C VAL A 230 7.13 1.24 -4.37
N TYR A 231 6.68 0.74 -3.22
CA TYR A 231 7.22 1.22 -1.95
C TYR A 231 8.61 0.64 -1.70
N LEU A 232 9.59 1.50 -1.53
CA LEU A 232 10.95 1.13 -1.14
C LEU A 232 11.14 1.47 0.34
N PRO A 233 11.33 0.47 1.24
CA PRO A 233 11.61 0.75 2.65
C PRO A 233 12.90 1.56 2.79
N GLY A 234 12.84 2.69 3.51
CA GLY A 234 13.99 3.55 3.78
C GLY A 234 14.17 4.76 2.84
N LYS A 235 13.34 4.95 1.82
CA LYS A 235 13.19 6.25 1.17
C LYS A 235 12.04 7.00 1.84
N GLU A 236 12.37 8.08 2.52
CA GLU A 236 11.38 9.08 2.92
C GLU A 236 10.83 9.75 1.65
N ASN A 237 9.51 9.70 1.48
CA ASN A 237 8.80 10.49 0.47
C ASN A 237 8.63 11.93 0.96
#